data_95cd431691ec158b86132556aab04efc
#
_entry.id   95cd431691ec158b86132556aab04efc
#
_cell.length_a   1.000
_cell.length_b   1.000
_cell.length_c   1.000
_cell.angle_alpha   90.00
_cell.angle_beta   90.00
_cell.angle_gamma   90.00
#
_symmetry.space_group_name_H-M   'P 1'
#
loop_
_entity.id
_entity.type
_entity.pdbx_description
1 polymer ?
#
loop_
_entity_poly.entity_id
_entity_poly.type
_entity_poly.pdbx_seq_one_letter_code
_entity_poly.pdbx_strand_id
1 'polypeptide(L)'
;MRWLAVGIGVAMLLGFVAYAQTNKTITMRDACDPDSFNAVVGPGTCVAGPHGNTLFNDFVGELQTDQIAGAWRFNPMLDASEGHFRLARLDLKSGDQTTIQNAGGETHSFTRVRKFGGGFISFLNDLTGNPDPAPECAQALPDGSLVPQPESDSNQFVEAGKTEPGPVAGSSALPEGVSRWECCIHPWMRMVVVVHEKHEKHD
;
A
#
# COMPACT_ATOMS: atom_id res chain seq x y z
N MET A 1 -1.11 65.42 43.95
CA MET A 1 -1.33 63.96 44.09
C MET A 1 -1.62 63.39 42.72
N ARG A 2 -0.64 62.64 42.12
CA ARG A 2 -0.80 62.01 40.80
C ARG A 2 -0.94 60.51 41.04
N TRP A 3 -2.07 59.96 40.62
CA TRP A 3 -2.31 58.51 40.66
C TRP A 3 -1.77 57.87 39.38
N LEU A 4 -0.79 56.98 39.53
CA LEU A 4 -0.33 56.09 38.47
C LEU A 4 -1.19 54.84 38.45
N ALA A 5 -1.97 54.69 37.40
CA ALA A 5 -2.68 53.44 37.11
C ALA A 5 -1.70 52.42 36.46
N VAL A 6 -1.40 51.34 37.14
CA VAL A 6 -0.62 50.22 36.63
C VAL A 6 -1.62 49.29 35.96
N GLY A 7 -1.64 49.27 34.64
CA GLY A 7 -2.37 48.29 33.86
C GLY A 7 -1.63 46.96 33.82
N ILE A 8 -2.22 45.92 34.42
CA ILE A 8 -1.72 44.55 34.33
C ILE A 8 -2.29 43.95 33.01
N GLY A 9 -1.44 43.88 32.00
CA GLY A 9 -1.76 43.16 30.78
C GLY A 9 -1.65 41.66 31.00
N VAL A 10 -2.78 40.92 30.99
CA VAL A 10 -2.78 39.46 30.98
C VAL A 10 -2.53 39.01 29.54
N ALA A 11 -1.33 38.54 29.26
CA ALA A 11 -1.03 37.88 28.01
C ALA A 11 -1.63 36.45 28.04
N MET A 12 -2.74 36.22 27.33
CA MET A 12 -3.21 34.86 27.07
C MET A 12 -2.24 34.17 26.11
N LEU A 13 -1.45 33.27 26.64
CA LEU A 13 -0.70 32.29 25.85
C LEU A 13 -1.68 31.26 25.30
N LEU A 14 -2.14 31.46 24.07
CA LEU A 14 -2.83 30.40 23.31
C LEU A 14 -1.81 29.28 23.01
N GLY A 15 -1.81 28.27 23.86
CA GLY A 15 -1.02 27.07 23.61
C GLY A 15 -1.58 26.31 22.42
N PHE A 16 -0.97 26.45 21.25
CA PHE A 16 -1.22 25.54 20.13
C PHE A 16 -0.68 24.17 20.53
N VAL A 17 -1.57 23.23 20.81
CA VAL A 17 -1.21 21.81 20.90
C VAL A 17 -0.95 21.35 19.46
N ALA A 18 0.31 21.40 19.05
CA ALA A 18 0.76 20.77 17.81
C ALA A 18 0.59 19.26 18.00
N TYR A 19 -0.44 18.67 17.40
CA TYR A 19 -0.51 17.21 17.30
C TYR A 19 0.65 16.76 16.40
N ALA A 20 1.53 15.95 16.96
CA ALA A 20 2.62 15.36 16.22
C ALA A 20 2.02 14.49 15.09
N GLN A 21 2.26 14.89 13.85
CA GLN A 21 1.97 14.05 12.69
C GLN A 21 2.88 12.81 12.79
N THR A 22 2.27 11.63 12.62
CA THR A 22 3.05 10.40 12.58
C THR A 22 3.32 10.01 11.13
N ASN A 23 4.50 9.43 10.88
CA ASN A 23 4.81 8.81 9.59
C ASN A 23 4.64 7.30 9.74
N LYS A 24 3.85 6.69 8.86
CA LYS A 24 3.60 5.25 8.80
C LYS A 24 4.18 4.68 7.52
N THR A 25 5.02 3.67 7.65
CA THR A 25 5.61 2.98 6.51
C THR A 25 4.76 1.78 6.11
N ILE A 26 4.37 1.73 4.83
CA ILE A 26 3.77 0.58 4.17
C ILE A 26 4.92 -0.11 3.44
N THR A 27 5.26 -1.33 3.85
CA THR A 27 6.36 -2.07 3.25
C THR A 27 5.82 -3.18 2.36
N MET A 28 6.22 -3.18 1.10
CA MET A 28 5.99 -4.25 0.14
C MET A 28 7.22 -5.16 0.14
N ARG A 29 7.00 -6.47 0.16
CA ARG A 29 8.07 -7.47 0.18
C ARG A 29 7.74 -8.58 -0.78
N ASP A 30 8.75 -9.03 -1.47
CA ASP A 30 8.77 -10.26 -2.21
C ASP A 30 10.10 -10.97 -1.93
N ALA A 31 10.17 -12.23 -2.31
CA ALA A 31 11.36 -13.04 -2.12
C ALA A 31 11.74 -13.72 -3.43
N CYS A 32 11.55 -13.09 -4.57
CA CYS A 32 11.84 -13.64 -5.88
C CYS A 32 13.34 -13.98 -6.03
N ASP A 33 13.62 -15.13 -6.64
CA ASP A 33 14.97 -15.50 -7.09
C ASP A 33 15.21 -14.94 -8.49
N PRO A 34 16.20 -14.05 -8.69
CA PRO A 34 16.38 -13.36 -9.96
C PRO A 34 16.62 -14.30 -11.15
N ASP A 35 17.36 -15.39 -10.95
CA ASP A 35 17.71 -16.29 -12.06
C ASP A 35 16.49 -17.06 -12.54
N SER A 36 15.69 -17.61 -11.62
CA SER A 36 14.51 -18.40 -11.97
C SER A 36 13.34 -17.55 -12.45
N PHE A 37 13.10 -16.37 -11.84
CA PHE A 37 12.05 -15.46 -12.26
C PHE A 37 12.34 -14.83 -13.62
N ASN A 38 13.55 -14.28 -13.81
CA ASN A 38 13.93 -13.63 -15.06
C ASN A 38 13.99 -14.60 -16.25
N ALA A 39 14.25 -15.88 -16.01
CA ALA A 39 14.21 -16.90 -17.05
C ALA A 39 12.78 -17.15 -17.59
N VAL A 40 11.75 -16.94 -16.77
CA VAL A 40 10.34 -17.19 -17.14
C VAL A 40 9.61 -15.92 -17.55
N VAL A 41 9.74 -14.85 -16.76
CA VAL A 41 8.96 -13.62 -16.94
C VAL A 41 9.71 -12.51 -17.67
N GLY A 42 11.02 -12.67 -17.87
CA GLY A 42 11.86 -11.75 -18.62
C GLY A 42 12.93 -11.06 -17.79
N PRO A 43 14.05 -10.67 -18.43
CA PRO A 43 15.18 -10.05 -17.76
C PRO A 43 14.79 -8.75 -17.03
N GLY A 44 15.27 -8.59 -15.79
CA GLY A 44 15.08 -7.38 -14.99
C GLY A 44 13.74 -7.31 -14.24
N THR A 45 12.87 -8.32 -14.36
CA THR A 45 11.62 -8.38 -13.60
C THR A 45 11.89 -8.55 -12.11
N CYS A 46 12.86 -9.40 -11.77
CA CYS A 46 13.30 -9.59 -10.39
C CYS A 46 14.78 -9.20 -10.27
N VAL A 47 15.08 -8.36 -9.27
CA VAL A 47 16.48 -8.08 -8.89
C VAL A 47 16.71 -8.63 -7.48
N ALA A 48 17.98 -8.91 -7.14
CA ALA A 48 18.31 -9.47 -5.83
C ALA A 48 17.82 -8.56 -4.70
N GLY A 49 16.95 -9.09 -3.86
CA GLY A 49 16.39 -8.39 -2.71
C GLY A 49 16.99 -8.91 -1.39
N PRO A 50 16.79 -8.16 -0.29
CA PRO A 50 17.34 -8.52 1.03
C PRO A 50 16.60 -9.68 1.72
N HIS A 51 15.48 -10.19 1.19
CA HIS A 51 14.54 -11.05 1.91
C HIS A 51 14.44 -12.50 1.41
N GLY A 52 15.51 -13.06 0.87
CA GLY A 52 15.57 -14.47 0.48
C GLY A 52 15.32 -14.68 -1.01
N ASN A 53 15.49 -15.94 -1.44
CA ASN A 53 15.39 -16.33 -2.83
C ASN A 53 14.36 -17.46 -2.95
N THR A 54 13.12 -17.11 -3.31
CA THR A 54 12.09 -18.10 -3.66
C THR A 54 12.17 -18.38 -5.13
N LEU A 55 12.35 -19.65 -5.51
CA LEU A 55 12.36 -20.07 -6.90
C LEU A 55 10.99 -19.86 -7.54
N PHE A 56 10.94 -19.55 -8.83
CA PHE A 56 9.70 -19.31 -9.55
C PHE A 56 8.69 -20.46 -9.43
N ASN A 57 9.14 -21.71 -9.54
CA ASN A 57 8.27 -22.88 -9.41
C ASN A 57 7.70 -23.03 -7.98
N ASP A 58 8.46 -22.71 -6.94
CA ASP A 58 7.99 -22.75 -5.56
C ASP A 58 6.94 -21.66 -5.34
N PHE A 59 7.17 -20.46 -5.87
CA PHE A 59 6.22 -19.37 -5.87
C PHE A 59 4.89 -19.75 -6.54
N VAL A 60 4.93 -20.34 -7.76
CA VAL A 60 3.74 -20.80 -8.46
C VAL A 60 3.02 -21.90 -7.66
N GLY A 61 3.75 -22.83 -7.06
CA GLY A 61 3.19 -23.85 -6.18
C GLY A 61 2.46 -23.27 -4.98
N GLU A 62 3.02 -22.25 -4.32
CA GLU A 62 2.38 -21.56 -3.21
C GLU A 62 1.08 -20.84 -3.64
N LEU A 63 1.08 -20.15 -4.79
CA LEU A 63 -0.11 -19.47 -5.30
C LEU A 63 -1.23 -20.45 -5.67
N GLN A 64 -0.90 -21.64 -6.19
CA GLN A 64 -1.89 -22.66 -6.56
C GLN A 64 -2.51 -23.34 -5.33
N THR A 65 -1.76 -23.49 -4.25
CA THR A 65 -2.26 -24.17 -3.04
C THR A 65 -3.02 -23.24 -2.11
N ASP A 66 -2.69 -21.96 -2.12
CA ASP A 66 -3.34 -20.96 -1.28
C ASP A 66 -3.38 -19.60 -1.98
N GLN A 67 -4.36 -19.43 -2.84
CA GLN A 67 -4.59 -18.20 -3.63
C GLN A 67 -4.71 -16.93 -2.77
N ILE A 68 -5.03 -17.07 -1.49
CA ILE A 68 -5.17 -15.95 -0.56
C ILE A 68 -3.87 -15.72 0.22
N ALA A 69 -3.18 -16.79 0.58
CA ALA A 69 -1.96 -16.75 1.37
C ALA A 69 -0.76 -16.16 0.64
N GLY A 70 -0.78 -16.14 -0.69
CA GLY A 70 0.22 -15.41 -1.47
C GLY A 70 0.43 -13.97 -1.00
N ALA A 71 -0.57 -13.36 -0.35
CA ALA A 71 -0.48 -12.01 0.21
C ALA A 71 0.59 -11.87 1.31
N TRP A 72 0.93 -12.92 2.08
CA TRP A 72 1.91 -12.85 3.17
C TRP A 72 3.32 -12.50 2.70
N ARG A 73 3.66 -12.82 1.48
CA ARG A 73 4.99 -12.56 0.92
C ARG A 73 5.28 -11.09 0.72
N PHE A 74 4.23 -10.29 0.54
CA PHE A 74 4.33 -8.92 0.07
C PHE A 74 3.87 -7.90 1.10
N ASN A 75 3.23 -8.34 2.18
CA ASN A 75 2.75 -7.43 3.18
C ASN A 75 3.16 -7.84 4.59
N PRO A 76 4.17 -7.19 5.18
CA PRO A 76 4.65 -7.49 6.52
C PRO A 76 3.69 -7.09 7.63
N MET A 77 2.63 -6.36 7.31
CA MET A 77 1.59 -6.01 8.28
C MET A 77 0.58 -7.16 8.48
N LEU A 78 0.71 -8.24 7.70
CA LEU A 78 0.10 -9.52 8.02
C LEU A 78 0.96 -10.16 9.10
N ASP A 79 0.45 -10.20 10.32
CA ASP A 79 1.05 -11.01 11.37
C ASP A 79 0.82 -12.48 11.03
N ALA A 80 1.80 -13.08 10.37
CA ALA A 80 1.78 -14.50 10.00
C ALA A 80 1.82 -15.43 11.23
N SER A 81 2.04 -14.87 12.43
CA SER A 81 2.19 -15.65 13.67
C SER A 81 0.86 -16.32 14.12
N GLU A 82 -0.29 -15.84 13.67
CA GLU A 82 -1.59 -16.35 14.09
C GLU A 82 -2.26 -17.34 13.12
N GLY A 83 -1.64 -17.69 12.00
CA GLY A 83 -2.17 -18.67 11.05
C GLY A 83 -3.53 -18.30 10.42
N HIS A 84 -3.96 -17.08 10.58
CA HIS A 84 -5.21 -16.58 10.03
C HIS A 84 -4.91 -15.49 9.02
N PHE A 85 -5.26 -15.75 7.75
CA PHE A 85 -5.17 -14.79 6.66
C PHE A 85 -6.14 -13.64 6.90
N ARG A 86 -5.74 -12.68 7.69
CA ARG A 86 -6.44 -11.41 7.78
C ARG A 86 -5.89 -10.48 6.71
N LEU A 87 -6.80 -9.88 5.97
CA LEU A 87 -6.47 -8.76 5.10
C LEU A 87 -5.68 -7.74 5.93
N ALA A 88 -4.50 -7.36 5.45
CA ALA A 88 -3.67 -6.38 6.14
C ALA A 88 -4.46 -5.10 6.37
N ARG A 89 -4.34 -4.53 7.56
CA ARG A 89 -5.06 -3.32 7.95
C ARG A 89 -4.08 -2.30 8.52
N LEU A 90 -4.21 -1.06 8.05
CA LEU A 90 -3.52 0.10 8.57
C LEU A 90 -4.52 1.13 9.07
N ASP A 91 -4.42 1.50 10.34
CA ASP A 91 -5.20 2.57 10.94
C ASP A 91 -4.35 3.85 10.99
N LEU A 92 -4.90 4.93 10.45
CA LEU A 92 -4.31 6.27 10.35
C LEU A 92 -5.26 7.32 10.94
N LYS A 93 -4.69 8.45 11.34
CA LYS A 93 -5.45 9.66 11.65
C LYS A 93 -5.31 10.64 10.49
N SER A 94 -6.35 11.41 10.23
CA SER A 94 -6.28 12.50 9.24
C SER A 94 -5.09 13.42 9.55
N GLY A 95 -4.24 13.64 8.54
CA GLY A 95 -2.98 14.36 8.63
C GLY A 95 -1.74 13.48 8.83
N ASP A 96 -1.87 12.18 9.12
CA ASP A 96 -0.71 11.27 9.16
C ASP A 96 -0.06 11.18 7.78
N GLN A 97 1.27 11.14 7.77
CA GLN A 97 2.06 10.92 6.57
C GLN A 97 2.21 9.41 6.32
N THR A 98 2.26 9.01 5.07
CA THR A 98 2.63 7.64 4.72
C THR A 98 3.90 7.62 3.87
N THR A 99 4.62 6.52 3.96
CA THR A 99 5.80 6.22 3.14
C THR A 99 5.60 4.82 2.57
N ILE A 100 5.81 4.65 1.27
CA ILE A 100 5.73 3.37 0.59
C ILE A 100 7.16 2.87 0.39
N GLN A 101 7.49 1.73 1.00
CA GLN A 101 8.80 1.11 0.87
C GLN A 101 8.66 -0.21 0.13
N ASN A 102 9.36 -0.36 -0.98
CA ASN A 102 9.54 -1.64 -1.63
C ASN A 102 10.85 -2.26 -1.15
N ALA A 103 10.76 -3.27 -0.28
CA ALA A 103 11.90 -4.00 0.24
C ALA A 103 12.12 -5.35 -0.48
N GLY A 104 11.39 -5.58 -1.57
CA GLY A 104 11.49 -6.77 -2.41
C GLY A 104 12.37 -6.56 -3.65
N GLY A 105 12.38 -7.56 -4.51
CA GLY A 105 13.15 -7.60 -5.75
C GLY A 105 12.36 -7.26 -7.01
N GLU A 106 11.03 -7.12 -6.92
CA GLU A 106 10.15 -6.80 -8.04
C GLU A 106 9.54 -5.40 -7.89
N THR A 107 9.11 -4.81 -9.00
CA THR A 107 8.31 -3.58 -8.95
C THR A 107 6.93 -3.87 -8.43
N HIS A 108 6.40 -3.01 -7.57
CA HIS A 108 5.04 -3.09 -7.05
C HIS A 108 4.27 -1.80 -7.32
N SER A 109 2.94 -1.90 -7.32
CA SER A 109 2.09 -0.72 -7.26
C SER A 109 1.35 -0.65 -5.92
N PHE A 110 1.08 0.58 -5.48
CA PHE A 110 0.17 0.88 -4.38
C PHE A 110 -1.01 1.64 -4.96
N THR A 111 -2.11 0.91 -5.20
CA THR A 111 -3.25 1.40 -5.97
C THR A 111 -4.53 1.30 -5.15
N ARG A 112 -5.25 2.42 -5.05
CA ARG A 112 -6.57 2.43 -4.41
C ARG A 112 -7.61 1.89 -5.37
N VAL A 113 -8.36 0.86 -4.92
CA VAL A 113 -9.41 0.21 -5.71
C VAL A 113 -10.76 0.25 -4.99
N ARG A 114 -11.84 0.30 -5.75
CA ARG A 114 -13.21 0.21 -5.21
C ARG A 114 -13.51 -1.21 -4.71
N LYS A 115 -13.00 -2.19 -5.44
CA LYS A 115 -13.15 -3.62 -5.12
C LYS A 115 -11.86 -4.33 -5.54
N PHE A 116 -11.40 -5.25 -4.73
CA PHE A 116 -10.27 -6.11 -5.09
C PHE A 116 -10.60 -6.93 -6.33
N GLY A 117 -9.64 -7.04 -7.22
CA GLY A 117 -9.74 -7.77 -8.48
C GLY A 117 -8.40 -8.30 -8.94
N GLY A 118 -8.27 -8.64 -10.20
CA GLY A 118 -7.00 -8.91 -10.85
C GLY A 118 -6.22 -7.63 -11.15
N GLY A 119 -4.94 -7.80 -11.46
CA GLY A 119 -4.07 -6.75 -11.97
C GLY A 119 -4.10 -6.69 -13.50
N PHE A 120 -3.01 -6.15 -14.08
CA PHE A 120 -2.85 -6.10 -15.54
C PHE A 120 -2.06 -7.27 -16.14
N ILE A 121 -1.66 -8.26 -15.34
CA ILE A 121 -0.98 -9.46 -15.79
C ILE A 121 -1.93 -10.65 -15.74
N SER A 122 -2.51 -10.99 -16.88
CA SER A 122 -3.54 -12.05 -17.01
C SER A 122 -3.11 -13.38 -16.40
N PHE A 123 -1.86 -13.81 -16.66
CA PHE A 123 -1.33 -15.05 -16.12
C PHE A 123 -1.35 -15.09 -14.57
N LEU A 124 -1.00 -13.99 -13.90
CA LEU A 124 -1.03 -13.89 -12.44
C LEU A 124 -2.46 -13.80 -11.92
N ASN A 125 -3.36 -13.18 -12.66
CA ASN A 125 -4.78 -13.14 -12.34
C ASN A 125 -5.37 -14.56 -12.32
N ASP A 126 -5.07 -15.36 -13.33
CA ASP A 126 -5.56 -16.73 -13.45
C ASP A 126 -5.01 -17.61 -12.32
N LEU A 127 -3.72 -17.53 -12.03
CA LEU A 127 -3.08 -18.29 -10.95
C LEU A 127 -3.68 -17.98 -9.57
N THR A 128 -4.16 -16.78 -9.37
CA THR A 128 -4.71 -16.33 -8.09
C THR A 128 -6.23 -16.38 -8.02
N GLY A 129 -6.89 -16.89 -9.06
CA GLY A 129 -8.36 -16.96 -9.12
C GLY A 129 -9.04 -15.59 -9.17
N ASN A 130 -8.38 -14.57 -9.70
CA ASN A 130 -8.89 -13.22 -9.89
C ASN A 130 -8.90 -12.84 -11.38
N PRO A 131 -9.67 -13.53 -12.25
CA PRO A 131 -9.60 -13.35 -13.69
C PRO A 131 -10.01 -11.94 -14.13
N ASP A 132 -10.93 -11.30 -13.40
CA ASP A 132 -11.40 -9.97 -13.71
C ASP A 132 -10.50 -8.90 -13.08
N PRO A 133 -9.89 -8.01 -13.87
CA PRO A 133 -9.04 -6.96 -13.33
C PRO A 133 -9.87 -5.94 -12.53
N ALA A 134 -9.26 -5.36 -11.49
CA ALA A 134 -9.79 -4.17 -10.89
C ALA A 134 -9.76 -3.03 -11.94
N PRO A 135 -10.85 -2.28 -12.14
CA PRO A 135 -10.89 -1.22 -13.17
C PRO A 135 -9.82 -0.15 -13.00
N GLU A 136 -9.32 0.03 -11.78
CA GLU A 136 -8.24 0.96 -11.48
C GLU A 136 -6.85 0.40 -11.87
N CYS A 137 -6.75 -0.92 -12.05
CA CYS A 137 -5.51 -1.60 -12.46
C CYS A 137 -5.43 -1.80 -13.97
N ALA A 138 -6.51 -2.27 -14.60
CA ALA A 138 -6.52 -2.54 -16.03
C ALA A 138 -7.92 -2.49 -16.62
N GLN A 139 -7.95 -2.23 -17.93
CA GLN A 139 -9.11 -2.38 -18.77
C GLN A 139 -9.00 -3.67 -19.59
N ALA A 140 -10.00 -4.54 -19.52
CA ALA A 140 -10.10 -5.68 -20.40
C ALA A 140 -10.61 -5.24 -21.79
N LEU A 141 -9.94 -5.68 -22.84
CA LEU A 141 -10.33 -5.47 -24.21
C LEU A 141 -11.20 -6.65 -24.72
N PRO A 142 -11.94 -6.48 -25.83
CA PRO A 142 -12.80 -7.53 -26.38
C PRO A 142 -12.06 -8.81 -26.80
N ASP A 143 -10.76 -8.72 -27.08
CA ASP A 143 -9.90 -9.86 -27.41
C ASP A 143 -9.34 -10.58 -26.17
N GLY A 144 -9.69 -10.12 -24.96
CA GLY A 144 -9.21 -10.66 -23.71
C GLY A 144 -7.87 -10.11 -23.24
N SER A 145 -7.23 -9.23 -24.00
CA SER A 145 -6.01 -8.55 -23.55
C SER A 145 -6.32 -7.52 -22.49
N LEU A 146 -5.34 -7.24 -21.62
CA LEU A 146 -5.44 -6.24 -20.57
C LEU A 146 -4.57 -5.03 -20.90
N VAL A 147 -5.15 -3.85 -20.79
CA VAL A 147 -4.42 -2.57 -20.91
C VAL A 147 -4.29 -1.97 -19.51
N PRO A 148 -3.05 -1.78 -19.00
CA PRO A 148 -2.84 -1.12 -17.73
C PRO A 148 -3.52 0.26 -17.72
N GLN A 149 -4.16 0.61 -16.60
CA GLN A 149 -4.70 1.94 -16.45
C GLN A 149 -3.56 2.94 -16.19
N PRO A 150 -3.67 4.14 -16.74
CA PRO A 150 -2.67 5.17 -16.53
C PRO A 150 -2.57 5.51 -15.03
N GLU A 151 -1.41 5.99 -14.64
CA GLU A 151 -1.17 6.51 -13.31
C GLU A 151 -2.22 7.56 -12.93
N SER A 152 -2.73 7.43 -11.73
CA SER A 152 -3.65 8.40 -11.12
C SER A 152 -3.11 8.77 -9.73
N ASP A 153 -3.65 9.82 -9.11
CA ASP A 153 -3.29 10.21 -7.73
C ASP A 153 -3.46 9.07 -6.70
N SER A 154 -4.18 8.02 -7.09
CA SER A 154 -4.42 6.83 -6.27
C SER A 154 -3.66 5.58 -6.76
N ASN A 155 -2.71 5.73 -7.67
CA ASN A 155 -1.89 4.64 -8.21
C ASN A 155 -0.43 5.08 -8.24
N GLN A 156 0.42 4.40 -7.47
CA GLN A 156 1.84 4.71 -7.36
C GLN A 156 2.66 3.44 -7.58
N PHE A 157 3.56 3.47 -8.56
CA PHE A 157 4.55 2.42 -8.77
C PHE A 157 5.80 2.69 -7.96
N VAL A 158 6.34 1.64 -7.33
CA VAL A 158 7.56 1.71 -6.53
C VAL A 158 8.51 0.61 -6.99
N GLU A 159 9.63 1.00 -7.55
CA GLU A 159 10.66 0.07 -8.01
C GLU A 159 11.31 -0.70 -6.86
N ALA A 160 11.90 -1.85 -7.17
CA ALA A 160 12.62 -2.69 -6.21
C ALA A 160 13.67 -1.88 -5.41
N GLY A 161 13.64 -2.03 -4.10
CA GLY A 161 14.58 -1.36 -3.18
C GLY A 161 14.35 0.14 -2.99
N LYS A 162 13.30 0.72 -3.57
CA LYS A 162 12.98 2.16 -3.43
C LYS A 162 12.03 2.43 -2.28
N THR A 163 12.08 3.68 -1.83
CA THR A 163 11.18 4.24 -0.83
C THR A 163 10.68 5.58 -1.35
N GLU A 164 9.36 5.71 -1.41
CA GLU A 164 8.68 6.88 -1.97
C GLU A 164 7.70 7.48 -0.94
N PRO A 165 7.46 8.79 -1.00
CA PRO A 165 6.37 9.40 -0.25
C PRO A 165 5.04 8.77 -0.66
N GLY A 166 4.26 8.34 0.31
CA GLY A 166 2.90 7.87 0.08
C GLY A 166 1.86 8.97 0.26
N PRO A 167 0.58 8.68 0.02
CA PRO A 167 -0.50 9.65 0.17
C PRO A 167 -0.68 10.07 1.63
N VAL A 168 -1.05 11.31 1.85
CA VAL A 168 -1.37 11.85 3.17
C VAL A 168 -2.79 11.45 3.57
N ALA A 169 -2.95 10.94 4.78
CA ALA A 169 -4.25 10.55 5.33
C ALA A 169 -5.21 11.77 5.41
N GLY A 170 -6.44 11.61 4.95
CA GLY A 170 -7.43 12.68 4.85
C GLY A 170 -7.34 13.52 3.55
N SER A 171 -6.40 13.20 2.65
CA SER A 171 -6.33 13.79 1.30
C SER A 171 -7.28 13.11 0.31
N SER A 172 -7.42 13.69 -0.89
CA SER A 172 -8.19 13.06 -1.99
C SER A 172 -7.62 11.69 -2.40
N ALA A 173 -6.31 11.52 -2.32
CA ALA A 173 -5.64 10.25 -2.62
C ALA A 173 -5.89 9.19 -1.54
N LEU A 174 -5.96 9.59 -0.26
CA LEU A 174 -6.23 8.72 0.87
C LEU A 174 -7.30 9.34 1.79
N PRO A 175 -8.58 9.29 1.40
CA PRO A 175 -9.67 9.96 2.10
C PRO A 175 -9.98 9.31 3.45
N GLU A 176 -10.69 10.05 4.29
CA GLU A 176 -11.25 9.54 5.54
C GLU A 176 -12.21 8.37 5.27
N GLY A 177 -12.31 7.48 6.26
CA GLY A 177 -13.06 6.24 6.16
C GLY A 177 -12.22 5.05 5.74
N VAL A 178 -12.85 4.06 5.11
CA VAL A 178 -12.25 2.78 4.72
C VAL A 178 -11.93 2.79 3.24
N SER A 179 -10.68 2.52 2.89
CA SER A 179 -10.22 2.36 1.50
C SER A 179 -9.52 1.01 1.31
N ARG A 180 -9.57 0.48 0.08
CA ARG A 180 -8.91 -0.77 -0.33
C ARG A 180 -7.75 -0.44 -1.24
N TRP A 181 -6.66 -1.16 -1.04
CA TRP A 181 -5.42 -0.98 -1.78
C TRP A 181 -4.88 -2.32 -2.21
N GLU A 182 -4.43 -2.39 -3.45
CA GLU A 182 -3.80 -3.60 -4.01
C GLU A 182 -2.64 -3.25 -4.93
N CYS A 183 -1.80 -4.25 -5.20
CA CYS A 183 -0.79 -4.17 -6.24
C CYS A 183 -1.40 -4.62 -7.57
N CYS A 184 -1.36 -3.77 -8.58
CA CYS A 184 -1.90 -4.08 -9.91
C CYS A 184 -1.04 -5.08 -10.69
N ILE A 185 0.16 -5.39 -10.23
CA ILE A 185 1.02 -6.44 -10.78
C ILE A 185 0.71 -7.77 -10.07
N HIS A 186 0.60 -7.73 -8.75
CA HIS A 186 0.50 -8.89 -7.85
C HIS A 186 -0.84 -8.84 -7.09
N PRO A 187 -1.95 -9.31 -7.68
CA PRO A 187 -3.31 -9.06 -7.18
C PRO A 187 -3.63 -9.70 -5.83
N TRP A 188 -2.75 -10.52 -5.29
CA TRP A 188 -2.83 -11.05 -3.92
C TRP A 188 -2.27 -10.10 -2.85
N MET A 189 -1.50 -9.08 -3.26
CA MET A 189 -1.03 -8.04 -2.35
C MET A 189 -2.14 -7.04 -2.10
N ARG A 190 -2.83 -7.19 -0.99
CA ARG A 190 -4.03 -6.44 -0.64
C ARG A 190 -3.99 -5.93 0.79
N MET A 191 -4.53 -4.75 1.00
CA MET A 191 -4.72 -4.19 2.33
C MET A 191 -5.94 -3.26 2.40
N VAL A 192 -6.38 -3.01 3.63
CA VAL A 192 -7.37 -1.99 3.96
C VAL A 192 -6.68 -0.89 4.74
N VAL A 193 -6.91 0.35 4.34
CA VAL A 193 -6.51 1.52 5.12
C VAL A 193 -7.76 2.18 5.69
N VAL A 194 -7.73 2.47 6.98
CA VAL A 194 -8.79 3.18 7.70
C VAL A 194 -8.23 4.50 8.18
N VAL A 195 -8.76 5.59 7.65
CA VAL A 195 -8.41 6.94 8.09
C VAL A 195 -9.51 7.45 9.02
N HIS A 196 -9.15 7.64 10.27
CA HIS A 196 -10.04 8.19 11.29
C HIS A 196 -10.05 9.72 11.21
N GLU A 197 -11.23 10.31 11.35
CA GLU A 197 -11.40 11.75 11.44
C GLU A 197 -10.55 12.33 12.57
N LYS A 198 -10.13 13.57 12.37
CA LYS A 198 -9.49 14.34 13.41
C LYS A 198 -10.58 14.79 14.39
N HIS A 199 -10.65 14.14 15.55
CA HIS A 199 -11.55 14.65 16.61
C HIS A 199 -11.07 16.04 17.04
N GLU A 200 -11.74 17.08 16.56
CA GLU A 200 -11.68 18.40 17.20
C GLU A 200 -12.36 18.26 18.55
N LYS A 201 -11.59 18.39 19.63
CA LYS A 201 -12.19 18.60 20.95
C LYS A 201 -12.85 19.99 20.91
N HIS A 202 -14.15 20.00 20.86
CA HIS A 202 -14.91 21.19 21.22
C HIS A 202 -14.78 21.36 22.74
N ASP A 203 -13.88 22.26 23.14
CA ASP A 203 -13.83 22.82 24.51
C ASP A 203 -14.84 23.95 24.65
#